data_7c778ef6b9e68b88093173e54023b323
#
_entry.id   7c778ef6b9e68b88093173e54023b323
#
_cell.length_a   1.000
_cell.length_b   1.000
_cell.length_c   1.000
_cell.angle_alpha   90.00
_cell.angle_beta   90.00
_cell.angle_gamma   90.00
#
_symmetry.space_group_name_H-M   'P 1'
#
loop_
_entity.id
_entity.type
_entity.pdbx_description
1 polymer ?
#
loop_
_entity_poly.entity_id
_entity_poly.type
_entity_poly.pdbx_seq_one_letter_code
_entity_poly.pdbx_strand_id
1 'polypeptide(L)'
;MTARPQHGDATSAVPDVANLGLVRPPLVYLTSLVFGVVTHLTTPLRFLPETLAVPLGVPLGVPLIAVAIALFCYSVAKFRTAGTPVPARKPTTVIVRTGPYRFIRNPIYLAFSVFQLGIAIWVNSAWLLATLVGAVALIHSVVIPKEEQYLEGKFGALYLDYRAAVRRWL
;
A
#
# COMPACT_ATOMS: atom_id res chain seq x y z
N MET A 1 -21.62 54.76 13.98
CA MET A 1 -21.53 53.53 14.76
C MET A 1 -21.96 52.38 13.85
N THR A 2 -21.00 51.89 13.05
CA THR A 2 -21.28 50.87 12.01
C THR A 2 -20.56 49.57 12.41
N ALA A 3 -21.34 48.61 12.81
CA ALA A 3 -20.85 47.27 13.14
C ALA A 3 -20.43 46.53 11.85
N ARG A 4 -19.20 46.09 11.81
CA ARG A 4 -18.64 45.16 10.81
C ARG A 4 -19.11 43.73 11.14
N PRO A 5 -19.69 42.97 10.21
CA PRO A 5 -19.89 41.54 10.43
C PRO A 5 -18.52 40.85 10.34
N GLN A 6 -18.13 40.20 11.42
CA GLN A 6 -17.02 39.25 11.41
C GLN A 6 -17.48 37.98 10.69
N HIS A 7 -17.03 37.79 9.46
CA HIS A 7 -17.07 36.49 8.81
C HIS A 7 -15.98 35.62 9.46
N GLY A 8 -16.41 34.76 10.36
CA GLY A 8 -15.60 33.68 10.86
C GLY A 8 -15.46 32.63 9.76
N ASP A 9 -14.41 32.72 8.96
CA ASP A 9 -13.96 31.66 8.09
C ASP A 9 -13.35 30.54 8.95
N ALA A 10 -14.22 29.65 9.43
CA ALA A 10 -13.81 28.32 9.87
C ALA A 10 -13.63 27.44 8.62
N THR A 11 -12.69 27.80 7.78
CA THR A 11 -12.15 26.88 6.78
C THR A 11 -11.43 25.80 7.57
N SER A 12 -12.06 24.65 7.76
CA SER A 12 -11.42 23.43 8.24
C SER A 12 -10.29 23.11 7.26
N ALA A 13 -9.09 23.56 7.59
CA ALA A 13 -7.89 23.35 6.78
C ALA A 13 -7.71 21.84 6.59
N VAL A 14 -8.00 21.35 5.39
CA VAL A 14 -7.67 19.97 4.99
C VAL A 14 -6.16 19.83 5.19
N PRO A 15 -5.68 18.87 5.98
CA PRO A 15 -4.25 18.71 6.21
C PRO A 15 -3.52 18.60 4.88
N ASP A 16 -2.41 19.33 4.72
CA ASP A 16 -1.62 19.37 3.47
C ASP A 16 -1.03 18.00 3.07
N VAL A 17 -1.03 17.05 3.97
CA VAL A 17 -0.52 15.68 3.76
C VAL A 17 -1.51 14.69 4.37
N ALA A 18 -1.68 13.54 3.76
CA ALA A 18 -2.31 12.41 4.42
C ALA A 18 -1.50 12.10 5.69
N ASN A 19 -1.91 12.69 6.82
CA ASN A 19 -1.19 12.53 8.09
C ASN A 19 -1.46 11.13 8.63
N LEU A 20 -0.70 10.17 8.12
CA LEU A 20 -0.78 8.76 8.53
C LEU A 20 -0.14 8.53 9.91
N GLY A 21 0.37 9.60 10.54
CA GLY A 21 1.06 9.53 11.82
C GLY A 21 2.28 8.59 11.77
N LEU A 22 2.39 7.73 12.78
CA LEU A 22 3.44 6.70 12.88
C LEU A 22 3.25 5.53 11.90
N VAL A 23 2.03 5.34 11.34
CA VAL A 23 1.70 4.19 10.48
C VAL A 23 2.07 4.49 9.03
N ARG A 24 3.33 4.27 8.68
CA ARG A 24 3.83 4.42 7.30
C ARG A 24 3.77 3.08 6.58
N PRO A 25 3.08 2.97 5.43
CA PRO A 25 2.92 1.69 4.74
C PRO A 25 4.21 0.91 4.47
N PRO A 26 5.31 1.53 4.00
CA PRO A 26 6.55 0.80 3.80
C PRO A 26 7.13 0.23 5.11
N LEU A 27 6.95 0.92 6.25
CA LEU A 27 7.39 0.43 7.55
C LEU A 27 6.53 -0.74 8.03
N VAL A 28 5.22 -0.71 7.78
CA VAL A 28 4.31 -1.82 8.12
C VAL A 28 4.75 -3.10 7.42
N TYR A 29 5.00 -3.04 6.11
CA TYR A 29 5.47 -4.21 5.37
C TYR A 29 6.88 -4.63 5.76
N LEU A 30 7.79 -3.68 6.01
CA LEU A 30 9.14 -3.98 6.46
C LEU A 30 9.15 -4.67 7.83
N THR A 31 8.40 -4.14 8.80
CA THR A 31 8.30 -4.76 10.14
C THR A 31 7.63 -6.13 10.07
N SER A 32 6.58 -6.28 9.26
CA SER A 32 5.92 -7.56 8.98
C SER A 32 6.91 -8.59 8.41
N LEU A 33 7.69 -8.20 7.41
CA LEU A 33 8.69 -9.05 6.78
C LEU A 33 9.79 -9.45 7.78
N VAL A 34 10.38 -8.48 8.48
CA VAL A 34 11.45 -8.74 9.46
C VAL A 34 10.96 -9.64 10.58
N PHE A 35 9.79 -9.35 11.14
CA PHE A 35 9.22 -10.18 12.20
C PHE A 35 8.93 -11.60 11.72
N GLY A 36 8.35 -11.76 10.52
CA GLY A 36 8.10 -13.07 9.93
C GLY A 36 9.38 -13.87 9.67
N VAL A 37 10.46 -13.21 9.19
CA VAL A 37 11.77 -13.86 8.99
C VAL A 37 12.40 -14.25 10.32
N VAL A 38 12.46 -13.35 11.30
CA VAL A 38 13.03 -13.64 12.62
C VAL A 38 12.31 -14.82 13.29
N THR A 39 10.98 -14.81 13.27
CA THR A 39 10.19 -15.90 13.84
C THR A 39 10.39 -17.21 13.08
N HIS A 40 10.52 -17.16 11.76
CA HIS A 40 10.81 -18.35 10.96
C HIS A 40 12.20 -18.95 11.28
N LEU A 41 13.22 -18.11 11.52
CA LEU A 41 14.58 -18.56 11.85
C LEU A 41 14.67 -19.14 13.27
N THR A 42 13.86 -18.64 14.21
CA THR A 42 13.88 -19.11 15.61
C THR A 42 12.96 -20.31 15.84
N THR A 43 11.79 -20.31 15.23
CA THR A 43 10.74 -21.34 15.35
C THR A 43 10.16 -21.67 13.97
N PRO A 44 10.86 -22.45 13.13
CA PRO A 44 10.40 -22.73 11.76
C PRO A 44 9.04 -23.41 11.73
N LEU A 45 8.06 -22.71 11.11
CA LEU A 45 6.74 -23.26 10.83
C LEU A 45 6.54 -23.28 9.31
N ARG A 46 6.50 -24.50 8.76
CA ARG A 46 6.34 -24.74 7.33
C ARG A 46 4.88 -25.02 7.01
N PHE A 47 4.39 -24.54 5.87
CA PHE A 47 3.00 -24.78 5.42
C PHE A 47 2.91 -25.86 4.33
N LEU A 48 4.02 -26.18 3.64
CA LEU A 48 4.11 -27.28 2.69
C LEU A 48 5.03 -28.39 3.21
N PRO A 49 4.74 -29.66 2.89
CA PRO A 49 5.69 -30.75 3.08
C PRO A 49 6.99 -30.48 2.30
N GLU A 50 8.12 -30.98 2.79
CA GLU A 50 9.44 -30.77 2.15
C GLU A 50 9.48 -31.27 0.71
N THR A 51 8.78 -32.36 0.42
CA THR A 51 8.65 -32.95 -0.93
C THR A 51 8.05 -31.99 -1.95
N LEU A 52 7.20 -31.04 -1.52
CA LEU A 52 6.56 -30.03 -2.36
C LEU A 52 7.24 -28.66 -2.24
N ALA A 53 7.87 -28.36 -1.11
CA ALA A 53 8.47 -27.05 -0.86
C ALA A 53 9.63 -26.77 -1.82
N VAL A 54 10.51 -27.74 -2.08
CA VAL A 54 11.65 -27.58 -2.98
C VAL A 54 11.21 -27.39 -4.45
N PRO A 55 10.37 -28.27 -5.04
CA PRO A 55 9.97 -28.12 -6.43
C PRO A 55 9.02 -26.95 -6.70
N LEU A 56 8.27 -26.44 -5.69
CA LEU A 56 7.31 -25.35 -5.88
C LEU A 56 7.82 -24.01 -5.36
N GLY A 57 8.66 -23.98 -4.34
CA GLY A 57 9.10 -22.75 -3.69
C GLY A 57 9.79 -21.78 -4.64
N VAL A 58 10.81 -22.22 -5.33
CA VAL A 58 11.57 -21.38 -6.30
C VAL A 58 10.73 -21.05 -7.54
N PRO A 59 10.11 -22.03 -8.24
CA PRO A 59 9.34 -21.74 -9.46
C PRO A 59 8.12 -20.82 -9.23
N LEU A 60 7.53 -20.81 -8.04
CA LEU A 60 6.38 -19.95 -7.75
C LEU A 60 6.81 -18.67 -7.02
N GLY A 61 7.69 -18.76 -6.04
CA GLY A 61 8.10 -17.63 -5.22
C GLY A 61 8.90 -16.59 -5.98
N VAL A 62 9.91 -17.02 -6.76
CA VAL A 62 10.78 -16.10 -7.49
C VAL A 62 10.06 -15.30 -8.58
N PRO A 63 9.18 -15.88 -9.42
CA PRO A 63 8.38 -15.10 -10.34
C PRO A 63 7.44 -14.10 -9.66
N LEU A 64 6.82 -14.45 -8.52
CA LEU A 64 6.01 -13.50 -7.75
C LEU A 64 6.83 -12.31 -7.26
N ILE A 65 8.05 -12.55 -6.78
CA ILE A 65 8.97 -11.47 -6.39
C ILE A 65 9.31 -10.58 -7.58
N ALA A 66 9.62 -11.17 -8.73
CA ALA A 66 9.92 -10.42 -9.94
C ALA A 66 8.73 -9.57 -10.41
N VAL A 67 7.52 -10.12 -10.42
CA VAL A 67 6.27 -9.41 -10.75
C VAL A 67 6.03 -8.27 -9.75
N ALA A 68 6.24 -8.51 -8.47
CA ALA A 68 6.09 -7.49 -7.43
C ALA A 68 7.04 -6.31 -7.64
N ILE A 69 8.33 -6.59 -7.92
CA ILE A 69 9.32 -5.55 -8.22
C ILE A 69 8.92 -4.76 -9.47
N ALA A 70 8.53 -5.44 -10.55
CA ALA A 70 8.09 -4.80 -11.77
C ALA A 70 6.86 -3.90 -11.53
N LEU A 71 5.85 -4.40 -10.80
CA LEU A 71 4.66 -3.64 -10.43
C LEU A 71 5.00 -2.41 -9.59
N PHE A 72 5.88 -2.57 -8.61
CA PHE A 72 6.37 -1.46 -7.77
C PHE A 72 7.06 -0.39 -8.61
N CYS A 73 8.06 -0.78 -9.41
CA CYS A 73 8.81 0.14 -10.26
C CYS A 73 7.89 0.87 -11.25
N TYR A 74 6.97 0.15 -11.89
CA TYR A 74 6.03 0.73 -12.83
C TYR A 74 5.06 1.69 -12.14
N SER A 75 4.57 1.37 -10.94
CA SER A 75 3.69 2.23 -10.16
C SER A 75 4.40 3.54 -9.75
N VAL A 76 5.63 3.44 -9.25
CA VAL A 76 6.44 4.62 -8.87
C VAL A 76 6.78 5.47 -10.10
N ALA A 77 7.11 4.85 -11.24
CA ALA A 77 7.38 5.57 -12.48
C ALA A 77 6.18 6.42 -12.91
N LYS A 78 4.93 5.93 -12.73
CA LYS A 78 3.71 6.69 -13.06
C LYS A 78 3.52 7.93 -12.18
N PHE A 79 3.91 7.89 -10.91
CA PHE A 79 3.93 9.10 -10.09
C PHE A 79 4.96 10.11 -10.59
N ARG A 80 6.17 9.65 -10.93
CA ARG A 80 7.22 10.53 -11.48
C ARG A 80 6.82 11.19 -12.78
N THR A 81 6.22 10.43 -13.73
CA THR A 81 5.76 10.98 -15.00
C THR A 81 4.57 11.94 -14.85
N ALA A 82 3.78 11.80 -13.79
CA ALA A 82 2.69 12.72 -13.47
C ALA A 82 3.17 13.97 -12.70
N GLY A 83 4.47 14.10 -12.43
CA GLY A 83 5.02 15.25 -11.70
C GLY A 83 4.56 15.36 -10.25
N THR A 84 4.06 14.25 -9.66
CA THR A 84 3.56 14.22 -8.29
C THR A 84 4.38 13.25 -7.44
N PRO A 85 4.69 13.58 -6.18
CA PRO A 85 5.36 12.66 -5.29
C PRO A 85 4.47 11.47 -4.94
N VAL A 86 5.09 10.31 -4.66
CA VAL A 86 4.39 9.16 -4.08
C VAL A 86 3.82 9.57 -2.73
N PRO A 87 2.50 9.34 -2.46
CA PRO A 87 1.86 9.76 -1.21
C PRO A 87 2.52 9.06 -0.01
N ALA A 88 3.26 9.80 0.80
CA ALA A 88 3.70 9.38 2.14
C ALA A 88 4.30 10.54 2.93
N ARG A 89 4.94 11.52 2.27
CA ARG A 89 5.66 12.63 2.92
C ARG A 89 5.39 13.99 2.30
N LYS A 90 4.84 14.04 1.10
CA LYS A 90 4.58 15.27 0.36
C LYS A 90 3.13 15.30 -0.12
N PRO A 91 2.52 16.47 -0.23
CA PRO A 91 1.16 16.59 -0.74
C PRO A 91 1.06 16.07 -2.16
N THR A 92 0.09 15.21 -2.42
CA THR A 92 -0.26 14.75 -3.77
C THR A 92 -0.81 15.92 -4.57
N THR A 93 -0.26 16.19 -5.74
CA THR A 93 -0.68 17.32 -6.59
C THR A 93 -1.67 16.93 -7.66
N VAL A 94 -1.68 15.67 -8.09
CA VAL A 94 -2.54 15.14 -9.15
C VAL A 94 -2.97 13.71 -8.84
N ILE A 95 -4.20 13.35 -9.20
CA ILE A 95 -4.67 11.95 -9.13
C ILE A 95 -4.10 11.19 -10.33
N VAL A 96 -3.22 10.22 -10.07
CA VAL A 96 -2.66 9.34 -11.10
C VAL A 96 -3.69 8.28 -11.48
N ARG A 97 -4.11 8.27 -12.75
CA ARG A 97 -5.14 7.35 -13.30
C ARG A 97 -4.58 6.47 -14.42
N THR A 98 -3.27 6.46 -14.64
CA THR A 98 -2.62 5.76 -15.74
C THR A 98 -1.81 4.55 -15.26
N GLY A 99 -1.50 3.63 -16.18
CA GLY A 99 -0.76 2.42 -15.86
C GLY A 99 -1.55 1.53 -14.89
N PRO A 100 -0.92 0.98 -13.84
CA PRO A 100 -1.60 0.10 -12.88
C PRO A 100 -2.74 0.79 -12.13
N TYR A 101 -2.69 2.14 -11.97
CA TYR A 101 -3.74 2.93 -11.32
C TYR A 101 -5.05 3.01 -12.12
N ARG A 102 -5.06 2.54 -13.36
CA ARG A 102 -6.26 2.38 -14.16
C ARG A 102 -7.13 1.20 -13.68
N PHE A 103 -6.52 0.20 -13.09
CA PHE A 103 -7.18 -1.05 -12.69
C PHE A 103 -7.39 -1.15 -11.19
N ILE A 104 -6.40 -0.72 -10.41
CA ILE A 104 -6.39 -0.80 -8.95
C ILE A 104 -5.88 0.51 -8.36
N ARG A 105 -6.48 0.94 -7.22
CA ARG A 105 -6.11 2.21 -6.58
C ARG A 105 -4.82 2.13 -5.77
N ASN A 106 -4.45 0.93 -5.29
CA ASN A 106 -3.32 0.71 -4.39
C ASN A 106 -2.27 -0.26 -4.94
N PRO A 107 -1.73 -0.05 -6.18
CA PRO A 107 -0.81 -1.01 -6.79
C PRO A 107 0.53 -1.14 -6.06
N ILE A 108 0.99 -0.10 -5.35
CA ILE A 108 2.21 -0.16 -4.53
C ILE A 108 2.01 -1.09 -3.33
N TYR A 109 0.85 -1.06 -2.67
CA TYR A 109 0.55 -1.96 -1.55
C TYR A 109 0.35 -3.39 -2.01
N LEU A 110 -0.27 -3.57 -3.18
CA LEU A 110 -0.33 -4.88 -3.82
C LEU A 110 1.07 -5.42 -4.12
N ALA A 111 1.97 -4.58 -4.64
CA ALA A 111 3.35 -4.97 -4.92
C ALA A 111 4.07 -5.44 -3.64
N PHE A 112 3.96 -4.72 -2.52
CA PHE A 112 4.53 -5.15 -1.25
C PHE A 112 3.93 -6.47 -0.75
N SER A 113 2.61 -6.64 -0.91
CA SER A 113 1.92 -7.89 -0.52
C SER A 113 2.39 -9.08 -1.35
N VAL A 114 2.48 -8.92 -2.67
CA VAL A 114 2.94 -9.98 -3.59
C VAL A 114 4.43 -10.27 -3.36
N PHE A 115 5.23 -9.27 -3.05
CA PHE A 115 6.65 -9.45 -2.71
C PHE A 115 6.82 -10.34 -1.47
N GLN A 116 6.14 -10.01 -0.37
CA GLN A 116 6.21 -10.82 0.85
C GLN A 116 5.61 -12.21 0.67
N LEU A 117 4.52 -12.33 -0.10
CA LEU A 117 3.94 -13.62 -0.48
C LEU A 117 4.95 -14.49 -1.25
N GLY A 118 5.64 -13.90 -2.22
CA GLY A 118 6.67 -14.59 -2.99
C GLY A 118 7.80 -15.12 -2.10
N ILE A 119 8.27 -14.31 -1.14
CA ILE A 119 9.28 -14.76 -0.16
C ILE A 119 8.70 -15.87 0.72
N ALA A 120 7.46 -15.74 1.22
CA ALA A 120 6.82 -16.73 2.07
C ALA A 120 6.74 -18.11 1.40
N ILE A 121 6.39 -18.13 0.11
CA ILE A 121 6.33 -19.35 -0.71
C ILE A 121 7.73 -19.89 -0.95
N TRP A 122 8.69 -19.04 -1.32
CA TRP A 122 10.06 -19.44 -1.61
C TRP A 122 10.72 -20.14 -0.42
N VAL A 123 10.60 -19.54 0.79
CA VAL A 123 11.20 -20.11 2.01
C VAL A 123 10.27 -21.05 2.79
N ASN A 124 9.05 -21.32 2.27
CA ASN A 124 8.03 -22.18 2.90
C ASN A 124 7.73 -21.78 4.36
N SER A 125 7.40 -20.51 4.59
CA SER A 125 7.21 -19.95 5.93
C SER A 125 5.77 -19.57 6.20
N ALA A 126 5.10 -20.29 7.10
CA ALA A 126 3.77 -19.94 7.58
C ALA A 126 3.78 -18.61 8.39
N TRP A 127 4.89 -18.28 9.05
CA TRP A 127 5.02 -17.02 9.77
C TRP A 127 4.97 -15.81 8.85
N LEU A 128 5.64 -15.89 7.71
CA LEU A 128 5.59 -14.82 6.70
C LEU A 128 4.19 -14.65 6.10
N LEU A 129 3.41 -15.72 5.96
CA LEU A 129 2.01 -15.64 5.55
C LEU A 129 1.16 -14.99 6.64
N ALA A 130 1.31 -15.40 7.90
CA ALA A 130 0.56 -14.84 9.03
C ALA A 130 0.82 -13.34 9.21
N THR A 131 2.10 -12.93 9.17
CA THR A 131 2.48 -11.51 9.27
C THR A 131 2.02 -10.69 8.08
N LEU A 132 2.01 -11.27 6.87
CA LEU A 132 1.44 -10.64 5.68
C LEU A 132 -0.06 -10.36 5.85
N VAL A 133 -0.83 -11.35 6.34
CA VAL A 133 -2.27 -11.16 6.60
C VAL A 133 -2.49 -10.01 7.58
N GLY A 134 -1.72 -9.94 8.67
CA GLY A 134 -1.77 -8.84 9.63
C GLY A 134 -1.43 -7.48 8.99
N ALA A 135 -0.38 -7.42 8.17
CA ALA A 135 0.02 -6.20 7.48
C ALA A 135 -1.06 -5.72 6.48
N VAL A 136 -1.60 -6.64 5.67
CA VAL A 136 -2.69 -6.32 4.72
C VAL A 136 -3.94 -5.86 5.45
N ALA A 137 -4.34 -6.51 6.54
CA ALA A 137 -5.48 -6.11 7.35
C ALA A 137 -5.30 -4.69 7.91
N LEU A 138 -4.12 -4.37 8.47
CA LEU A 138 -3.80 -3.04 8.98
C LEU A 138 -3.82 -1.97 7.87
N ILE A 139 -3.21 -2.25 6.73
CA ILE A 139 -3.21 -1.34 5.58
C ILE A 139 -4.64 -1.12 5.07
N HIS A 140 -5.42 -2.19 4.93
CA HIS A 140 -6.80 -2.12 4.42
C HIS A 140 -7.74 -1.34 5.33
N SER A 141 -7.65 -1.55 6.66
CA SER A 141 -8.60 -1.01 7.62
C SER A 141 -8.18 0.34 8.22
N VAL A 142 -6.89 0.68 8.22
CA VAL A 142 -6.40 1.89 8.86
C VAL A 142 -5.78 2.86 7.86
N VAL A 143 -4.86 2.39 7.03
CA VAL A 143 -4.07 3.27 6.16
C VAL A 143 -4.88 3.75 4.96
N ILE A 144 -5.44 2.83 4.20
CA ILE A 144 -6.19 3.16 2.98
C ILE A 144 -7.37 4.09 3.26
N PRO A 145 -8.22 3.87 4.29
CA PRO A 145 -9.31 4.80 4.57
C PRO A 145 -8.85 6.23 4.87
N LYS A 146 -7.74 6.40 5.58
CA LYS A 146 -7.17 7.73 5.84
C LYS A 146 -6.64 8.40 4.58
N GLU A 147 -5.97 7.65 3.70
CA GLU A 147 -5.52 8.16 2.40
C GLU A 147 -6.71 8.53 1.51
N GLU A 148 -7.75 7.68 1.45
CA GLU A 148 -8.96 7.95 0.69
C GLU A 148 -9.68 9.20 1.19
N GLN A 149 -9.81 9.37 2.52
CA GLN A 149 -10.41 10.56 3.12
C GLN A 149 -9.61 11.85 2.79
N TYR A 150 -8.29 11.78 2.86
CA TYR A 150 -7.42 12.89 2.46
C TYR A 150 -7.58 13.25 0.99
N LEU A 151 -7.58 12.24 0.09
CA LEU A 151 -7.74 12.47 -1.35
C LEU A 151 -9.13 13.00 -1.69
N GLU A 152 -10.18 12.53 -1.01
CA GLU A 152 -11.54 13.02 -1.15
C GLU A 152 -11.66 14.48 -0.70
N GLY A 153 -11.10 14.83 0.46
CA GLY A 153 -11.05 16.21 0.93
C GLY A 153 -10.27 17.17 0.02
N LYS A 154 -9.20 16.66 -0.62
CA LYS A 154 -8.34 17.47 -1.47
C LYS A 154 -8.83 17.63 -2.90
N PHE A 155 -9.39 16.58 -3.49
CA PHE A 155 -9.76 16.55 -4.91
C PHE A 155 -11.28 16.48 -5.16
N GLY A 156 -12.09 16.31 -4.10
CA GLY A 156 -13.53 16.30 -4.18
C GLY A 156 -14.10 15.34 -5.22
N ALA A 157 -14.98 15.83 -6.08
CA ALA A 157 -15.67 15.06 -7.12
C ALA A 157 -14.70 14.28 -8.03
N LEU A 158 -13.54 14.87 -8.37
CA LEU A 158 -12.54 14.18 -9.20
C LEU A 158 -12.05 12.87 -8.59
N TYR A 159 -11.88 12.84 -7.26
CA TYR A 159 -11.48 11.60 -6.58
C TYR A 159 -12.65 10.61 -6.46
N LEU A 160 -13.86 11.09 -6.21
CA LEU A 160 -15.05 10.25 -6.11
C LEU A 160 -15.33 9.52 -7.43
N ASP A 161 -15.23 10.20 -8.57
CA ASP A 161 -15.34 9.59 -9.90
C ASP A 161 -14.28 8.49 -10.13
N TYR A 162 -13.04 8.78 -9.75
CA TYR A 162 -11.97 7.78 -9.81
C TYR A 162 -12.25 6.58 -8.90
N ARG A 163 -12.69 6.83 -7.68
CA ARG A 163 -13.03 5.79 -6.70
C ARG A 163 -14.19 4.91 -7.15
N ALA A 164 -15.17 5.47 -7.84
CA ALA A 164 -16.31 4.73 -8.40
C ALA A 164 -15.89 3.84 -9.59
N ALA A 165 -14.92 4.28 -10.40
CA ALA A 165 -14.48 3.58 -11.61
C ALA A 165 -13.41 2.51 -11.37
N VAL A 166 -12.63 2.61 -10.28
CA VAL A 166 -11.44 1.77 -10.06
C VAL A 166 -11.52 1.07 -8.71
N ARG A 167 -11.22 -0.24 -8.69
CA ARG A 167 -11.25 -1.04 -7.46
C ARG A 167 -10.10 -0.68 -6.50
N ARG A 168 -10.29 -0.95 -5.21
CA ARG A 168 -9.25 -0.76 -4.19
C ARG A 168 -8.10 -1.76 -4.35
N TRP A 169 -8.48 -3.01 -4.58
CA TRP A 169 -7.62 -4.16 -4.86
C TRP A 169 -8.04 -4.80 -6.20
N LEU A 170 -7.57 -6.00 -6.47
CA LEU A 170 -7.94 -6.79 -7.67
C LEU A 170 -9.44 -7.10 -7.74
#